data_8630bf60babf9d6b7c307ffa10cc2b7f
#
_entry.id   8630bf60babf9d6b7c307ffa10cc2b7f
#
_cell.length_a   1.000
_cell.length_b   1.000
_cell.length_c   1.000
_cell.angle_alpha   90.00
_cell.angle_beta   90.00
_cell.angle_gamma   90.00
#
_symmetry.space_group_name_H-M   'P 1'
#
loop_
_entity.id
_entity.type
_entity.pdbx_description
1 polymer ?
#
loop_
_entity_poly.entity_id
_entity_poly.type
_entity_poly.pdbx_seq_one_letter_code
_entity_poly.pdbx_strand_id
1 'polypeptide(L)'
;MTLRRAQDERAEGLGGGADHGARHVAIIMDGNGRWAKKRFMPRALGHKRGVEAVREVVRAARTMGLEALTLYAFSSENWKRPADEISDLMGLLRAFIRSDMEEFVANNVRLKIIGDYRALAPDIVALIDDAVARTAHNRGTTLAIALNYGSQQEIARAAAAAATKGQITAEAIEAELDTADMPPLDLLVRTSGEIRLSNFLLWQAAYAEMWFTDVLWPDFTPAHLQQALDHFAMRERRFGGR
;
A
#
# COMPACT_ATOMS: atom_id res chain seq x y z
N MET A 1 15.25 -25.74 7.81
CA MET A 1 13.82 -26.12 7.90
C MET A 1 13.06 -25.05 7.15
N THR A 2 12.63 -25.35 5.94
CA THR A 2 12.34 -24.43 4.83
C THR A 2 11.04 -23.67 5.03
N LEU A 3 11.01 -22.38 4.63
CA LEU A 3 9.86 -21.45 4.54
C LEU A 3 8.55 -22.10 3.98
N ARG A 4 8.68 -23.18 3.25
CA ARG A 4 7.58 -23.94 2.64
C ARG A 4 6.63 -24.60 3.66
N ARG A 5 7.11 -25.00 4.85
CA ARG A 5 6.29 -25.71 5.85
C ARG A 5 5.42 -24.80 6.71
N ALA A 6 5.80 -23.52 6.83
CA ALA A 6 5.00 -22.55 7.56
C ALA A 6 3.82 -21.98 6.73
N GLN A 7 3.82 -22.20 5.41
CA GLN A 7 2.77 -21.73 4.51
C GLN A 7 1.59 -22.72 4.42
N ASP A 8 1.84 -24.02 4.56
CA ASP A 8 0.80 -25.05 4.42
C ASP A 8 -0.07 -25.27 5.68
N GLU A 9 0.41 -24.89 6.86
CA GLU A 9 -0.29 -25.18 8.14
C GLU A 9 -1.32 -24.10 8.57
N ARG A 10 -1.51 -23.01 7.81
CA ARG A 10 -2.44 -21.90 8.16
C ARG A 10 -3.63 -21.72 7.22
N ALA A 11 -3.86 -22.64 6.29
CA ALA A 11 -4.93 -22.53 5.29
C ALA A 11 -6.34 -22.88 5.80
N GLU A 12 -6.50 -23.30 7.05
CA GLU A 12 -7.80 -23.69 7.60
C GLU A 12 -8.33 -22.66 8.60
N GLY A 13 -9.05 -21.66 8.10
CA GLY A 13 -9.93 -20.87 8.96
C GLY A 13 -9.96 -19.37 8.77
N LEU A 14 -10.43 -18.88 7.64
CA LEU A 14 -11.11 -17.59 7.55
C LEU A 14 -12.07 -17.58 6.34
N GLY A 15 -13.29 -17.12 6.60
CA GLY A 15 -14.48 -17.25 5.78
C GLY A 15 -14.45 -16.77 4.34
N GLY A 16 -15.04 -17.56 3.48
CA GLY A 16 -15.98 -17.26 2.38
C GLY A 16 -15.59 -16.27 1.27
N GLY A 17 -14.32 -15.90 1.07
CA GLY A 17 -13.87 -15.19 -0.13
C GLY A 17 -13.33 -16.19 -1.14
N ALA A 18 -13.49 -15.94 -2.44
CA ALA A 18 -12.84 -16.74 -3.47
C ALA A 18 -11.34 -16.78 -3.18
N ASP A 19 -10.76 -17.98 -3.06
CA ASP A 19 -9.33 -18.16 -2.81
C ASP A 19 -8.55 -17.73 -4.06
N HIS A 20 -8.17 -16.45 -4.09
CA HIS A 20 -7.31 -15.89 -5.14
C HIS A 20 -5.81 -16.06 -4.85
N GLY A 21 -5.47 -16.62 -3.68
CA GLY A 21 -4.10 -16.91 -3.26
C GLY A 21 -3.22 -15.70 -2.91
N ALA A 22 -3.67 -14.47 -3.20
CA ALA A 22 -2.94 -13.25 -2.82
C ALA A 22 -3.31 -12.83 -1.39
N ARG A 23 -2.29 -12.56 -0.57
CA ARG A 23 -2.47 -12.09 0.82
C ARG A 23 -2.18 -10.59 0.94
N HIS A 24 -1.24 -10.07 0.16
CA HIS A 24 -0.80 -8.69 0.19
C HIS A 24 -0.79 -8.08 -1.21
N VAL A 25 -1.57 -7.02 -1.39
CA VAL A 25 -1.61 -6.22 -2.62
C VAL A 25 -1.06 -4.83 -2.35
N ALA A 26 -0.20 -4.33 -3.24
CA ALA A 26 0.27 -2.94 -3.21
C ALA A 26 -0.22 -2.18 -4.45
N ILE A 27 -0.63 -0.91 -4.30
CA ILE A 27 -1.19 -0.11 -5.39
C ILE A 27 -0.47 1.22 -5.53
N ILE A 28 0.06 1.48 -6.73
CA ILE A 28 0.51 2.81 -7.16
C ILE A 28 -0.69 3.52 -7.76
N MET A 29 -1.23 4.48 -7.02
CA MET A 29 -2.46 5.23 -7.30
C MET A 29 -2.18 6.40 -8.26
N ASP A 30 -1.93 6.10 -9.53
CA ASP A 30 -1.59 7.11 -10.54
C ASP A 30 -2.80 7.51 -11.39
N GLY A 31 -2.81 8.77 -11.86
CA GLY A 31 -3.78 9.27 -12.82
C GLY A 31 -4.74 10.34 -12.33
N ASN A 32 -4.70 10.78 -11.06
CA ASN A 32 -5.60 11.80 -10.51
C ASN A 32 -5.63 13.10 -11.35
N GLY A 33 -4.45 13.62 -11.67
CA GLY A 33 -4.34 14.83 -12.48
C GLY A 33 -4.82 14.64 -13.93
N ARG A 34 -4.53 13.49 -14.54
CA ARG A 34 -4.98 13.16 -15.89
C ARG A 34 -6.50 12.99 -15.94
N TRP A 35 -7.09 12.41 -14.93
CA TRP A 35 -8.53 12.27 -14.76
C TRP A 35 -9.24 13.63 -14.74
N ALA A 36 -8.75 14.56 -13.91
CA ALA A 36 -9.28 15.92 -13.83
C ALA A 36 -9.12 16.66 -15.16
N LYS A 37 -7.93 16.61 -15.78
CA LYS A 37 -7.66 17.24 -17.08
C LYS A 37 -8.59 16.74 -18.20
N LYS A 38 -8.83 15.42 -18.28
CA LYS A 38 -9.78 14.84 -19.26
C LYS A 38 -11.21 15.35 -19.08
N ARG A 39 -11.56 15.86 -17.90
CA ARG A 39 -12.91 16.37 -17.56
C ARG A 39 -12.96 17.89 -17.43
N PHE A 40 -11.88 18.59 -17.84
CA PHE A 40 -11.76 20.05 -17.72
C PHE A 40 -11.94 20.55 -16.27
N MET A 41 -11.51 19.75 -15.29
CA MET A 41 -11.62 20.04 -13.86
C MET A 41 -10.26 20.42 -13.25
N PRO A 42 -10.24 21.20 -12.17
CA PRO A 42 -9.05 21.43 -11.36
C PRO A 42 -8.46 20.11 -10.83
N ARG A 43 -7.13 20.02 -10.76
CA ARG A 43 -6.41 18.82 -10.29
C ARG A 43 -6.85 18.38 -8.88
N ALA A 44 -7.16 19.32 -7.99
CA ALA A 44 -7.66 19.06 -6.65
C ALA A 44 -8.91 18.17 -6.63
N LEU A 45 -9.82 18.31 -7.61
CA LEU A 45 -11.00 17.45 -7.72
C LEU A 45 -10.63 16.01 -8.11
N GLY A 46 -9.58 15.83 -8.92
CA GLY A 46 -9.06 14.50 -9.21
C GLY A 46 -8.49 13.81 -7.97
N HIS A 47 -7.74 14.54 -7.14
CA HIS A 47 -7.24 14.02 -5.86
C HIS A 47 -8.38 13.71 -4.88
N LYS A 48 -9.39 14.58 -4.78
CA LYS A 48 -10.57 14.34 -3.94
C LYS A 48 -11.32 13.08 -4.37
N ARG A 49 -11.58 12.89 -5.67
CA ARG A 49 -12.22 11.66 -6.18
C ARG A 49 -11.32 10.44 -5.96
N GLY A 50 -9.99 10.63 -6.05
CA GLY A 50 -9.02 9.57 -5.73
C GLY A 50 -9.11 9.09 -4.28
N VAL A 51 -9.40 9.97 -3.32
CA VAL A 51 -9.65 9.57 -1.91
C VAL A 51 -10.92 8.73 -1.77
N GLU A 52 -11.96 9.04 -2.55
CA GLU A 52 -13.17 8.20 -2.57
C GLU A 52 -12.88 6.80 -3.11
N ALA A 53 -12.07 6.70 -4.19
CA ALA A 53 -11.61 5.42 -4.70
C ALA A 53 -10.79 4.62 -3.65
N VAL A 54 -9.96 5.31 -2.81
CA VAL A 54 -9.28 4.65 -1.68
C VAL A 54 -10.28 3.97 -0.77
N ARG A 55 -11.35 4.66 -0.35
CA ARG A 55 -12.38 4.09 0.54
C ARG A 55 -13.04 2.84 -0.06
N GLU A 56 -13.43 2.94 -1.33
CA GLU A 56 -14.05 1.83 -2.06
C GLU A 56 -13.11 0.60 -2.12
N VAL A 57 -11.83 0.83 -2.44
CA VAL A 57 -10.82 -0.23 -2.58
C VAL A 57 -10.45 -0.84 -1.23
N VAL A 58 -10.34 -0.04 -0.16
CA VAL A 58 -10.07 -0.55 1.21
C VAL A 58 -11.22 -1.46 1.69
N ARG A 59 -12.47 -1.06 1.47
CA ARG A 59 -13.64 -1.90 1.78
C ARG A 59 -13.62 -3.20 0.97
N ALA A 60 -13.32 -3.10 -0.32
CA ALA A 60 -13.23 -4.25 -1.21
C ALA A 60 -12.11 -5.21 -0.79
N ALA A 61 -10.91 -4.72 -0.51
CA ALA A 61 -9.77 -5.51 -0.08
C ALA A 61 -10.11 -6.35 1.17
N ARG A 62 -10.78 -5.73 2.15
CA ARG A 62 -11.28 -6.43 3.34
C ARG A 62 -12.30 -7.51 3.00
N THR A 63 -13.29 -7.20 2.15
CA THR A 63 -14.33 -8.16 1.76
C THR A 63 -13.78 -9.32 0.94
N MET A 64 -12.73 -9.07 0.16
CA MET A 64 -12.02 -10.08 -0.64
C MET A 64 -11.03 -10.92 0.20
N GLY A 65 -10.86 -10.61 1.49
CA GLY A 65 -10.02 -11.39 2.41
C GLY A 65 -8.52 -11.08 2.33
N LEU A 66 -8.12 -9.92 1.78
CA LEU A 66 -6.72 -9.52 1.81
C LEU A 66 -6.23 -9.28 3.24
N GLU A 67 -5.09 -9.86 3.60
CA GLU A 67 -4.44 -9.63 4.88
C GLU A 67 -3.79 -8.25 4.94
N ALA A 68 -3.26 -7.77 3.81
CA ALA A 68 -2.63 -6.45 3.71
C ALA A 68 -2.95 -5.76 2.38
N LEU A 69 -3.15 -4.45 2.46
CA LEU A 69 -3.24 -3.54 1.31
C LEU A 69 -2.28 -2.38 1.55
N THR A 70 -1.31 -2.17 0.65
CA THR A 70 -0.39 -1.04 0.71
C THR A 70 -0.69 -0.03 -0.38
N LEU A 71 -0.91 1.24 0.00
CA LEU A 71 -1.25 2.32 -0.92
C LEU A 71 -0.13 3.35 -0.99
N TYR A 72 0.32 3.71 -2.20
CA TYR A 72 1.33 4.74 -2.42
C TYR A 72 0.69 6.12 -2.46
N ALA A 73 0.59 6.78 -1.31
CA ALA A 73 -0.12 8.05 -1.19
C ALA A 73 0.77 9.27 -1.44
N PHE A 74 2.04 9.27 -0.96
CA PHE A 74 2.96 10.37 -1.15
C PHE A 74 4.41 9.88 -1.18
N SER A 75 5.09 10.07 -2.34
CA SER A 75 6.49 9.69 -2.50
C SER A 75 7.44 10.80 -2.03
N SER A 76 8.69 10.43 -1.71
CA SER A 76 9.75 11.39 -1.40
C SER A 76 10.01 12.37 -2.56
N GLU A 77 9.77 11.98 -3.80
CA GLU A 77 9.91 12.83 -4.98
C GLU A 77 8.77 13.84 -5.14
N ASN A 78 7.61 13.64 -4.48
CA ASN A 78 6.45 14.52 -4.58
C ASN A 78 6.69 15.91 -3.95
N TRP A 79 7.72 16.06 -3.11
CA TRP A 79 8.14 17.37 -2.60
C TRP A 79 8.59 18.35 -3.70
N LYS A 80 8.88 17.85 -4.91
CA LYS A 80 9.19 18.69 -6.08
C LYS A 80 7.96 19.28 -6.76
N ARG A 81 6.75 18.93 -6.32
CA ARG A 81 5.50 19.48 -6.85
C ARG A 81 5.28 20.93 -6.39
N PRO A 82 4.41 21.70 -7.09
CA PRO A 82 4.00 23.02 -6.64
C PRO A 82 3.48 23.01 -5.20
N ALA A 83 3.77 24.07 -4.44
CA ALA A 83 3.45 24.13 -3.02
C ALA A 83 1.94 24.09 -2.72
N ASP A 84 1.12 24.64 -3.61
CA ASP A 84 -0.34 24.58 -3.55
C ASP A 84 -0.85 23.13 -3.70
N GLU A 85 -0.29 22.36 -4.64
CA GLU A 85 -0.64 20.94 -4.80
C GLU A 85 -0.25 20.12 -3.55
N ILE A 86 0.94 20.38 -2.98
CA ILE A 86 1.36 19.72 -1.74
C ILE A 86 0.40 20.06 -0.59
N SER A 87 0.03 21.33 -0.47
CA SER A 87 -0.92 21.78 0.56
C SER A 87 -2.27 21.09 0.44
N ASP A 88 -2.80 20.98 -0.78
CA ASP A 88 -4.05 20.27 -1.07
C ASP A 88 -3.97 18.80 -0.67
N LEU A 89 -2.88 18.12 -1.04
CA LEU A 89 -2.65 16.70 -0.69
C LEU A 89 -2.58 16.49 0.83
N MET A 90 -1.87 17.37 1.55
CA MET A 90 -1.79 17.31 3.01
C MET A 90 -3.15 17.62 3.66
N GLY A 91 -3.94 18.53 3.08
CA GLY A 91 -5.34 18.78 3.48
C GLY A 91 -6.22 17.56 3.32
N LEU A 92 -6.13 16.85 2.19
CA LEU A 92 -6.88 15.62 1.94
C LEU A 92 -6.45 14.50 2.88
N LEU A 93 -5.16 14.35 3.17
CA LEU A 93 -4.65 13.38 4.15
C LEU A 93 -5.26 13.63 5.54
N ARG A 94 -5.26 14.87 6.02
CA ARG A 94 -5.89 15.24 7.29
C ARG A 94 -7.39 14.90 7.30
N ALA A 95 -8.09 15.24 6.23
CA ALA A 95 -9.52 14.95 6.11
C ALA A 95 -9.80 13.45 6.13
N PHE A 96 -9.02 12.67 5.37
CA PHE A 96 -9.13 11.21 5.33
C PHE A 96 -8.93 10.59 6.72
N ILE A 97 -7.82 10.92 7.40
CA ILE A 97 -7.55 10.36 8.73
C ILE A 97 -8.69 10.68 9.69
N ARG A 98 -9.19 11.93 9.71
CA ARG A 98 -10.27 12.33 10.62
C ARG A 98 -11.60 11.66 10.32
N SER A 99 -11.96 11.49 9.06
CA SER A 99 -13.28 10.99 8.67
C SER A 99 -13.40 9.47 8.67
N ASP A 100 -12.29 8.75 8.46
CA ASP A 100 -12.36 7.32 8.22
C ASP A 100 -11.96 6.46 9.43
N MET A 101 -11.48 7.08 10.53
CA MET A 101 -11.02 6.37 11.73
C MET A 101 -12.08 5.51 12.39
N GLU A 102 -13.29 6.03 12.55
CA GLU A 102 -14.38 5.27 13.15
C GLU A 102 -14.71 4.01 12.33
N GLU A 103 -14.66 4.13 11.00
CA GLU A 103 -14.87 3.01 10.10
C GLU A 103 -13.75 1.97 10.23
N PHE A 104 -12.48 2.40 10.36
CA PHE A 104 -11.35 1.48 10.53
C PHE A 104 -11.42 0.70 11.84
N VAL A 105 -11.75 1.38 12.94
CA VAL A 105 -11.95 0.73 14.24
C VAL A 105 -13.11 -0.26 14.17
N ALA A 106 -14.27 0.18 13.70
CA ALA A 106 -15.48 -0.66 13.64
C ALA A 106 -15.33 -1.89 12.73
N ASN A 107 -14.49 -1.79 11.69
CA ASN A 107 -14.26 -2.86 10.73
C ASN A 107 -12.95 -3.64 10.98
N ASN A 108 -12.36 -3.50 12.15
CA ASN A 108 -11.13 -4.22 12.54
C ASN A 108 -9.95 -4.02 11.57
N VAL A 109 -9.86 -2.86 10.89
CA VAL A 109 -8.75 -2.50 10.00
C VAL A 109 -7.59 -1.97 10.83
N ARG A 110 -6.40 -2.54 10.69
CA ARG A 110 -5.17 -2.05 11.30
C ARG A 110 -4.51 -1.03 10.38
N LEU A 111 -4.37 0.22 10.84
CA LEU A 111 -3.62 1.23 10.10
C LEU A 111 -2.14 1.12 10.37
N LYS A 112 -1.33 1.15 9.32
CA LYS A 112 0.12 1.21 9.35
C LYS A 112 0.62 2.32 8.44
N ILE A 113 1.63 3.06 8.86
CA ILE A 113 2.28 4.05 8.00
C ILE A 113 3.70 3.59 7.74
N ILE A 114 4.11 3.61 6.48
CA ILE A 114 5.47 3.32 6.04
C ILE A 114 6.09 4.56 5.40
N GLY A 115 7.41 4.70 5.53
CA GLY A 115 8.16 5.87 5.07
C GLY A 115 8.43 6.89 6.19
N ASP A 116 9.08 7.99 5.82
CA ASP A 116 9.49 9.04 6.76
C ASP A 116 8.37 10.07 6.99
N TYR A 117 7.24 9.62 7.52
CA TYR A 117 6.10 10.50 7.81
C TYR A 117 6.40 11.50 8.95
N ARG A 118 7.40 11.23 9.79
CA ARG A 118 7.79 12.15 10.87
C ARG A 118 8.39 13.47 10.36
N ALA A 119 8.82 13.52 9.11
CA ALA A 119 9.23 14.75 8.44
C ALA A 119 8.05 15.63 7.95
N LEU A 120 6.79 15.15 8.10
CA LEU A 120 5.60 15.94 7.79
C LEU A 120 5.35 17.00 8.87
N ALA A 121 4.36 17.89 8.64
CA ALA A 121 3.97 18.89 9.61
C ALA A 121 3.54 18.25 10.96
N PRO A 122 3.88 18.84 12.12
CA PRO A 122 3.66 18.23 13.44
C PRO A 122 2.20 17.85 13.72
N ASP A 123 1.25 18.61 13.21
CA ASP A 123 -0.18 18.32 13.35
C ASP A 123 -0.60 17.07 12.57
N ILE A 124 0.03 16.80 11.41
CA ILE A 124 -0.20 15.58 10.63
C ILE A 124 0.41 14.39 11.35
N VAL A 125 1.63 14.55 11.86
CA VAL A 125 2.31 13.49 12.63
C VAL A 125 1.46 13.09 13.83
N ALA A 126 0.95 14.06 14.59
CA ALA A 126 0.08 13.78 15.74
C ALA A 126 -1.22 13.05 15.35
N LEU A 127 -1.85 13.44 14.23
CA LEU A 127 -3.04 12.75 13.71
C LEU A 127 -2.74 11.30 13.30
N ILE A 128 -1.59 11.07 12.68
CA ILE A 128 -1.14 9.74 12.27
C ILE A 128 -0.86 8.88 13.50
N ASP A 129 -0.11 9.39 14.47
CA ASP A 129 0.25 8.65 15.68
C ASP A 129 -1.02 8.24 16.48
N ASP A 130 -2.00 9.14 16.61
CA ASP A 130 -3.31 8.82 17.21
C ASP A 130 -4.04 7.72 16.42
N ALA A 131 -4.12 7.86 15.11
CA ALA A 131 -4.79 6.91 14.23
C ALA A 131 -4.18 5.50 14.31
N VAL A 132 -2.85 5.40 14.28
CA VAL A 132 -2.11 4.15 14.42
C VAL A 132 -2.36 3.54 15.79
N ALA A 133 -2.28 4.33 16.86
CA ALA A 133 -2.53 3.87 18.23
C ALA A 133 -3.96 3.33 18.41
N ARG A 134 -4.97 4.02 17.89
CA ARG A 134 -6.40 3.62 17.97
C ARG A 134 -6.69 2.30 17.23
N THR A 135 -5.93 1.96 16.21
CA THR A 135 -6.12 0.74 15.41
C THR A 135 -5.09 -0.36 15.70
N ALA A 136 -4.15 -0.14 16.62
CA ALA A 136 -3.05 -1.07 16.91
C ALA A 136 -3.51 -2.47 17.38
N HIS A 137 -4.67 -2.55 18.03
CA HIS A 137 -5.26 -3.81 18.51
C HIS A 137 -6.07 -4.57 17.46
N ASN A 138 -6.37 -3.94 16.32
CA ASN A 138 -7.10 -4.57 15.23
C ASN A 138 -6.30 -5.71 14.60
N ARG A 139 -6.99 -6.78 14.19
CA ARG A 139 -6.40 -8.02 13.66
C ARG A 139 -6.93 -8.41 12.28
N GLY A 140 -7.75 -7.56 11.67
CA GLY A 140 -8.24 -7.74 10.31
C GLY A 140 -7.22 -7.28 9.27
N THR A 141 -7.69 -6.78 8.12
CA THR A 141 -6.83 -6.29 7.05
C THR A 141 -5.92 -5.15 7.55
N THR A 142 -4.62 -5.26 7.28
CA THR A 142 -3.67 -4.17 7.49
C THR A 142 -3.70 -3.22 6.30
N LEU A 143 -4.12 -1.97 6.53
CA LEU A 143 -3.98 -0.88 5.56
C LEU A 143 -2.66 -0.16 5.81
N ALA A 144 -1.66 -0.39 4.95
CA ALA A 144 -0.40 0.34 4.97
C ALA A 144 -0.48 1.54 4.01
N ILE A 145 -0.18 2.73 4.49
CA ILE A 145 -0.13 3.95 3.67
C ILE A 145 1.33 4.42 3.61
N ALA A 146 1.88 4.47 2.40
CA ALA A 146 3.22 4.97 2.15
C ALA A 146 3.20 6.49 2.05
N LEU A 147 3.79 7.16 3.05
CA LEU A 147 3.86 8.61 3.18
C LEU A 147 5.31 9.07 3.27
N ASN A 148 5.67 10.05 2.44
CA ASN A 148 7.06 10.49 2.29
C ASN A 148 8.01 9.29 2.12
N TYR A 149 7.55 8.36 1.28
CA TYR A 149 8.17 7.06 1.10
C TYR A 149 9.02 7.02 -0.19
N GLY A 150 10.17 6.35 -0.09
CA GLY A 150 10.98 5.94 -1.21
C GLY A 150 11.73 4.66 -0.84
N SER A 151 11.62 3.62 -1.68
CA SER A 151 12.19 2.31 -1.37
C SER A 151 13.71 2.32 -1.26
N GLN A 152 14.41 3.12 -2.07
CA GLN A 152 15.87 3.25 -1.95
C GLN A 152 16.27 3.79 -0.57
N GLN A 153 15.54 4.76 -0.03
CA GLN A 153 15.76 5.32 1.29
C GLN A 153 15.42 4.30 2.40
N GLU A 154 14.33 3.56 2.24
CA GLU A 154 13.96 2.47 3.14
C GLU A 154 15.06 1.41 3.20
N ILE A 155 15.52 0.91 2.05
CA ILE A 155 16.59 -0.09 1.97
C ILE A 155 17.88 0.42 2.64
N ALA A 156 18.26 1.68 2.39
CA ALA A 156 19.44 2.27 3.01
C ALA A 156 19.32 2.34 4.54
N ARG A 157 18.14 2.73 5.08
CA ARG A 157 17.88 2.72 6.53
C ARG A 157 17.91 1.29 7.10
N ALA A 158 17.27 0.35 6.44
CA ALA A 158 17.22 -1.05 6.85
C ALA A 158 18.63 -1.68 6.87
N ALA A 159 19.44 -1.43 5.84
CA ALA A 159 20.82 -1.89 5.78
C ALA A 159 21.68 -1.29 6.91
N ALA A 160 21.53 0.01 7.21
CA ALA A 160 22.21 0.66 8.32
C ALA A 160 21.78 0.06 9.68
N ALA A 161 20.50 -0.21 9.87
CA ALA A 161 19.98 -0.84 11.09
C ALA A 161 20.49 -2.28 11.24
N ALA A 162 20.50 -3.08 10.17
CA ALA A 162 21.06 -4.42 10.16
C ALA A 162 22.56 -4.42 10.51
N ALA A 163 23.34 -3.46 9.98
CA ALA A 163 24.75 -3.30 10.29
C ALA A 163 25.00 -3.07 11.78
N THR A 164 24.15 -2.29 12.46
CA THR A 164 24.28 -2.06 13.93
C THR A 164 24.00 -3.32 14.75
N LYS A 165 23.27 -4.30 14.20
CA LYS A 165 22.97 -5.61 14.81
C LYS A 165 24.02 -6.68 14.44
N GLY A 166 25.04 -6.34 13.68
CA GLY A 166 26.24 -7.14 13.43
C GLY A 166 26.32 -7.88 12.08
N GLN A 167 25.24 -7.91 11.29
CA GLN A 167 25.25 -8.59 9.98
C GLN A 167 24.44 -7.83 8.93
N ILE A 168 25.01 -7.73 7.71
CA ILE A 168 24.28 -7.23 6.53
C ILE A 168 24.01 -8.44 5.62
N THR A 169 22.89 -9.12 5.86
CA THR A 169 22.37 -10.18 4.99
C THR A 169 21.02 -9.76 4.45
N ALA A 170 20.51 -10.46 3.44
CA ALA A 170 19.19 -10.17 2.89
C ALA A 170 18.10 -10.30 3.98
N GLU A 171 18.16 -11.33 4.79
CA GLU A 171 17.23 -11.59 5.89
C GLU A 171 17.31 -10.51 6.98
N ALA A 172 18.53 -10.05 7.31
CA ALA A 172 18.73 -8.99 8.29
C ALA A 172 18.17 -7.65 7.78
N ILE A 173 18.34 -7.34 6.50
CA ILE A 173 17.74 -6.15 5.88
C ILE A 173 16.22 -6.27 5.85
N GLU A 174 15.67 -7.42 5.44
CA GLU A 174 14.23 -7.67 5.36
C GLU A 174 13.56 -7.47 6.74
N ALA A 175 14.19 -7.90 7.82
CA ALA A 175 13.71 -7.73 9.18
C ALA A 175 13.66 -6.26 9.65
N GLU A 176 14.36 -5.35 8.97
CA GLU A 176 14.40 -3.91 9.28
C GLU A 176 13.55 -3.07 8.31
N LEU A 177 12.90 -3.68 7.31
CA LEU A 177 12.00 -2.96 6.41
C LEU A 177 10.74 -2.51 7.14
N ASP A 178 10.15 -1.42 6.69
CA ASP A 178 8.89 -0.89 7.24
C ASP A 178 7.74 -1.91 7.15
N THR A 179 7.86 -2.92 6.30
CA THR A 179 6.87 -3.99 6.04
C THR A 179 7.21 -5.33 6.71
N ALA A 180 8.24 -5.40 7.58
CA ALA A 180 8.75 -6.66 8.14
C ALA A 180 7.71 -7.49 8.92
N ASP A 181 6.68 -6.85 9.49
CA ASP A 181 5.58 -7.50 10.23
C ASP A 181 4.33 -7.76 9.36
N MET A 182 4.45 -7.61 8.04
CA MET A 182 3.39 -7.83 7.07
C MET A 182 3.64 -9.11 6.25
N PRO A 183 2.61 -9.72 5.65
CA PRO A 183 2.83 -10.80 4.70
C PRO A 183 3.67 -10.31 3.50
N PRO A 184 4.46 -11.20 2.86
CA PRO A 184 5.17 -10.88 1.63
C PRO A 184 4.24 -10.26 0.58
N LEU A 185 4.77 -9.34 -0.23
CA LEU A 185 4.01 -8.73 -1.30
C LEU A 185 3.77 -9.76 -2.42
N ASP A 186 2.51 -10.02 -2.72
CA ASP A 186 2.11 -10.96 -3.76
C ASP A 186 1.86 -10.26 -5.10
N LEU A 187 1.18 -9.12 -5.09
CA LEU A 187 0.75 -8.41 -6.28
C LEU A 187 0.97 -6.91 -6.14
N LEU A 188 1.66 -6.32 -7.13
CA LEU A 188 1.78 -4.89 -7.27
C LEU A 188 0.92 -4.41 -8.45
N VAL A 189 0.01 -3.50 -8.17
CA VAL A 189 -0.90 -2.88 -9.15
C VAL A 189 -0.44 -1.46 -9.43
N ARG A 190 -0.43 -1.04 -10.71
CA ARG A 190 -0.29 0.37 -11.07
C ARG A 190 -1.35 0.78 -12.06
N THR A 191 -2.02 1.89 -11.76
CA THR A 191 -3.04 2.51 -12.61
C THR A 191 -2.43 3.49 -13.61
N SER A 192 -3.23 3.89 -14.63
CA SER A 192 -2.95 4.96 -15.58
C SER A 192 -1.99 4.64 -16.75
N GLY A 193 -1.73 3.35 -17.06
CA GLY A 193 -0.96 2.92 -18.22
C GLY A 193 0.56 3.10 -18.11
N GLU A 194 1.06 3.47 -16.95
CA GLU A 194 2.49 3.64 -16.70
C GLU A 194 3.13 2.33 -16.23
N ILE A 195 4.23 1.91 -16.88
CA ILE A 195 4.91 0.63 -16.61
C ILE A 195 6.25 0.92 -15.92
N ARG A 196 6.21 1.30 -14.66
CA ARG A 196 7.38 1.53 -13.78
C ARG A 196 6.97 1.51 -12.32
N LEU A 197 7.91 1.22 -11.39
CA LEU A 197 7.66 1.14 -9.94
C LEU A 197 7.80 2.48 -9.21
N SER A 198 8.45 3.46 -9.80
CA SER A 198 8.64 4.80 -9.23
C SER A 198 9.14 4.78 -7.79
N ASN A 199 10.18 4.01 -7.52
CA ASN A 199 10.79 3.88 -6.19
C ASN A 199 9.82 3.37 -5.10
N PHE A 200 8.83 2.53 -5.48
CA PHE A 200 7.85 1.96 -4.56
C PHE A 200 8.13 0.47 -4.33
N LEU A 201 8.31 0.09 -3.07
CA LEU A 201 8.45 -1.29 -2.58
C LEU A 201 9.42 -2.17 -3.41
N LEU A 202 10.59 -1.63 -3.83
CA LEU A 202 11.51 -2.33 -4.73
C LEU A 202 12.00 -3.67 -4.15
N TRP A 203 12.31 -3.71 -2.86
CA TRP A 203 12.72 -4.93 -2.18
C TRP A 203 11.57 -5.94 -2.13
N GLN A 204 10.41 -5.51 -1.68
CA GLN A 204 9.23 -6.34 -1.51
C GLN A 204 8.68 -6.84 -2.85
N ALA A 205 8.86 -6.05 -3.93
CA ALA A 205 8.38 -6.38 -5.28
C ALA A 205 9.29 -7.36 -6.05
N ALA A 206 10.44 -7.78 -5.48
CA ALA A 206 11.41 -8.62 -6.17
C ALA A 206 10.82 -9.92 -6.72
N TYR A 207 9.80 -10.48 -6.07
CA TYR A 207 9.09 -11.70 -6.47
C TYR A 207 7.57 -11.53 -6.57
N ALA A 208 7.08 -10.27 -6.49
CA ALA A 208 5.67 -9.98 -6.65
C ALA A 208 5.25 -10.05 -8.13
N GLU A 209 4.04 -10.52 -8.39
CA GLU A 209 3.43 -10.35 -9.71
C GLU A 209 3.07 -8.87 -9.91
N MET A 210 3.07 -8.42 -11.16
CA MET A 210 2.76 -7.04 -11.51
C MET A 210 1.57 -6.98 -12.45
N TRP A 211 0.63 -6.07 -12.13
CA TRP A 211 -0.52 -5.80 -12.99
C TRP A 211 -0.61 -4.31 -13.28
N PHE A 212 -0.54 -3.96 -14.58
CA PHE A 212 -0.62 -2.59 -15.06
C PHE A 212 -1.93 -2.39 -15.80
N THR A 213 -2.64 -1.28 -15.53
CA THR A 213 -3.91 -0.96 -16.18
C THR A 213 -3.97 0.48 -16.65
N ASP A 214 -4.64 0.73 -17.76
CA ASP A 214 -4.86 2.08 -18.31
C ASP A 214 -5.91 2.88 -17.52
N VAL A 215 -6.65 2.22 -16.63
CA VAL A 215 -7.65 2.87 -15.78
C VAL A 215 -6.97 3.92 -14.91
N LEU A 216 -7.52 5.15 -14.91
CA LEU A 216 -7.04 6.21 -14.04
C LEU A 216 -7.52 5.97 -12.60
N TRP A 217 -6.69 6.25 -11.59
CA TRP A 217 -7.01 5.94 -10.20
C TRP A 217 -8.42 6.37 -9.74
N PRO A 218 -8.94 7.59 -10.04
CA PRO A 218 -10.29 7.98 -9.64
C PRO A 218 -11.42 7.12 -10.22
N ASP A 219 -11.17 6.39 -11.31
CA ASP A 219 -12.11 5.47 -11.94
C ASP A 219 -11.81 4.00 -11.59
N PHE A 220 -10.81 3.73 -10.75
CA PHE A 220 -10.47 2.39 -10.29
C PHE A 220 -11.49 1.94 -9.22
N THR A 221 -12.15 0.82 -9.49
CA THR A 221 -13.26 0.30 -8.68
C THR A 221 -12.92 -1.05 -8.04
N PRO A 222 -13.74 -1.57 -7.10
CA PRO A 222 -13.64 -2.94 -6.59
C PRO A 222 -13.58 -4.00 -7.69
N ALA A 223 -14.29 -3.82 -8.81
CA ALA A 223 -14.25 -4.75 -9.94
C ALA A 223 -12.86 -4.80 -10.60
N HIS A 224 -12.13 -3.69 -10.66
CA HIS A 224 -10.76 -3.68 -11.18
C HIS A 224 -9.78 -4.35 -10.21
N LEU A 225 -9.99 -4.21 -8.90
CA LEU A 225 -9.20 -4.96 -7.92
C LEU A 225 -9.45 -6.47 -8.07
N GLN A 226 -10.70 -6.88 -8.24
CA GLN A 226 -11.03 -8.30 -8.50
C GLN A 226 -10.36 -8.82 -9.78
N GLN A 227 -10.39 -8.04 -10.88
CA GLN A 227 -9.68 -8.41 -12.12
C GLN A 227 -8.17 -8.60 -11.90
N ALA A 228 -7.54 -7.76 -11.08
CA ALA A 228 -6.13 -7.89 -10.75
C ALA A 228 -5.86 -9.18 -9.94
N LEU A 229 -6.74 -9.53 -9.01
CA LEU A 229 -6.67 -10.77 -8.21
C LEU A 229 -6.94 -12.01 -9.08
N ASP A 230 -7.91 -11.95 -9.99
CA ASP A 230 -8.20 -13.05 -10.93
C ASP A 230 -7.00 -13.30 -11.85
N HIS A 231 -6.37 -12.22 -12.33
CA HIS A 231 -5.15 -12.33 -13.13
C HIS A 231 -4.01 -12.95 -12.33
N PHE A 232 -3.85 -12.59 -11.05
CA PHE A 232 -2.87 -13.19 -10.16
C PHE A 232 -3.14 -14.69 -9.95
N ALA A 233 -4.38 -15.08 -9.69
CA ALA A 233 -4.77 -16.46 -9.46
C ALA A 233 -4.52 -17.38 -10.68
N MET A 234 -4.58 -16.83 -11.91
CA MET A 234 -4.29 -17.58 -13.14
C MET A 234 -2.80 -17.79 -13.41
N ARG A 235 -1.90 -17.11 -12.64
CA ARG A 235 -0.46 -17.23 -12.83
C ARG A 235 0.12 -18.46 -12.15
N GLU A 236 0.88 -19.28 -12.89
CA GLU A 236 1.75 -20.29 -12.30
C GLU A 236 2.98 -19.60 -11.70
N ARG A 237 3.07 -19.52 -10.37
CA ARG A 237 4.25 -18.98 -9.69
C ARG A 237 5.39 -19.99 -9.73
N ARG A 238 6.34 -19.76 -10.67
CA ARG A 238 7.55 -20.58 -10.82
C ARG A 238 8.71 -19.90 -10.08
N PHE A 239 8.86 -20.12 -8.79
CA PHE A 239 9.95 -19.57 -7.96
C PHE A 239 11.33 -20.16 -8.32
N GLY A 240 11.74 -20.12 -9.60
CA GLY A 240 13.05 -20.58 -10.04
C GLY A 240 13.33 -22.09 -9.86
N GLY A 241 12.34 -22.86 -9.43
CA GLY A 241 12.40 -24.32 -9.29
C GLY A 241 11.68 -25.01 -10.46
N ARG A 242 12.35 -25.98 -11.07
CA ARG A 242 11.72 -26.93 -12.00
C ARG A 242 10.85 -27.91 -11.22
#